data_bc08256fd53994d7a1ab10a90fc8a84b
#
_entry.id   bc08256fd53994d7a1ab10a90fc8a84b
#
_cell.length_a   1.000
_cell.length_b   1.000
_cell.length_c   1.000
_cell.angle_alpha   90.00
_cell.angle_beta   90.00
_cell.angle_gamma   90.00
#
_symmetry.space_group_name_H-M   'P 1'
#
loop_
_entity.id
_entity.type
_entity.pdbx_description
1 polymer ?
#
loop_
_entity_poly.entity_id
_entity_poly.type
_entity_poly.pdbx_seq_one_letter_code
_entity_poly.pdbx_strand_id
1 'polypeptide(L)'
;LMFYFASGSQADSFNLVALARKASEGGLMAPGTQITAFLLLFIGFAIKLPAFPVHTWLPDAHVEAPTPISMILAGVLLKMGGYGIIRIAFPLCPYGAQYCAWGLVAIGVVSIIYGAFAALAQTDFKRLVAYSSVSHMGYVLLGLAIWKINETTGETMNSDYWQMGLNGAMFQMI
;
A
#
# COMPACT_ATOMS: atom_id res chain seq x y z
N LEU A 1 9.77 17.04 -3.16
CA LEU A 1 9.97 18.08 -4.17
C LEU A 1 8.72 18.29 -5.03
N MET A 2 8.13 17.26 -5.68
CA MET A 2 6.92 17.41 -6.51
C MET A 2 5.76 18.08 -5.75
N PHE A 3 5.46 17.65 -4.54
CA PHE A 3 4.39 18.24 -3.72
C PHE A 3 4.70 19.67 -3.27
N TYR A 4 5.96 19.99 -3.00
CA TYR A 4 6.40 21.33 -2.66
C TYR A 4 6.16 22.31 -3.81
N PHE A 5 6.57 21.94 -5.02
CA PHE A 5 6.35 22.79 -6.20
C PHE A 5 4.86 22.88 -6.58
N ALA A 6 4.10 21.80 -6.43
CA ALA A 6 2.68 21.79 -6.70
C ALA A 6 1.86 22.66 -5.74
N SER A 7 2.30 22.78 -4.47
CA SER A 7 1.63 23.61 -3.46
C SER A 7 1.86 25.11 -3.63
N GLY A 8 2.71 25.52 -4.57
CA GLY A 8 3.04 26.94 -4.82
C GLY A 8 3.99 27.55 -3.81
N SER A 9 4.83 26.76 -3.15
CA SER A 9 5.89 27.25 -2.25
C SER A 9 5.40 28.10 -1.07
N GLN A 10 4.17 27.82 -0.56
CA GLN A 10 3.59 28.54 0.59
C GLN A 10 3.95 27.87 1.91
N ALA A 11 3.69 28.58 3.04
CA ALA A 11 3.98 28.11 4.39
C ALA A 11 3.40 26.73 4.74
N ASP A 12 2.28 26.33 4.09
CA ASP A 12 1.61 25.04 4.28
C ASP A 12 2.12 23.91 3.37
N SER A 13 3.21 24.13 2.64
CA SER A 13 3.76 23.15 1.66
C SER A 13 4.17 21.83 2.28
N PHE A 14 4.43 21.78 3.57
CA PHE A 14 4.80 20.59 4.34
C PHE A 14 3.66 20.06 5.23
N ASN A 15 2.51 20.73 5.23
CA ASN A 15 1.34 20.28 5.99
C ASN A 15 0.57 19.24 5.20
N LEU A 16 0.67 17.98 5.61
CA LEU A 16 0.05 16.83 4.94
C LEU A 16 -1.48 16.96 4.83
N VAL A 17 -2.11 17.51 5.86
CA VAL A 17 -3.58 17.70 5.89
C VAL A 17 -4.01 18.78 4.88
N ALA A 18 -3.27 19.89 4.84
CA ALA A 18 -3.54 20.97 3.87
C ALA A 18 -3.31 20.50 2.43
N LEU A 19 -2.26 19.73 2.19
CA LEU A 19 -2.00 19.14 0.87
C LEU A 19 -3.08 18.13 0.44
N ALA A 20 -3.53 17.27 1.35
CA ALA A 20 -4.59 16.31 1.07
C ALA A 20 -5.91 17.02 0.74
N ARG A 21 -6.24 18.11 1.44
CA ARG A 21 -7.42 18.93 1.15
C ARG A 21 -7.33 19.58 -0.23
N LYS A 22 -6.21 20.18 -0.58
CA LYS A 22 -5.98 20.76 -1.91
C LYS A 22 -6.04 19.68 -3.01
N ALA A 23 -5.56 18.48 -2.73
CA ALA A 23 -5.62 17.36 -3.68
C ALA A 23 -7.06 16.89 -3.92
N SER A 24 -7.91 16.85 -2.88
CA SER A 24 -9.33 16.49 -3.01
C SER A 24 -10.15 17.54 -3.78
N GLU A 25 -9.76 18.81 -3.71
CA GLU A 25 -10.34 19.92 -4.46
C GLU A 25 -9.88 19.94 -5.93
N GLY A 26 -9.03 19.00 -6.35
CA GLY A 26 -8.54 18.87 -7.74
C GLY A 26 -7.46 19.86 -8.16
N GLY A 27 -6.99 20.74 -7.26
CA GLY A 27 -6.10 21.85 -7.57
C GLY A 27 -4.61 21.59 -7.37
N LEU A 28 -4.19 20.42 -6.87
CA LEU A 28 -2.80 20.22 -6.48
C LEU A 28 -1.87 19.89 -7.66
N MET A 29 -2.29 18.99 -8.56
CA MET A 29 -1.47 18.50 -9.67
C MET A 29 -2.32 18.12 -10.89
N ALA A 30 -1.71 18.24 -12.08
CA ALA A 30 -2.29 17.69 -13.31
C ALA A 30 -2.44 16.15 -13.22
N PRO A 31 -3.45 15.54 -13.89
CA PRO A 31 -3.72 14.10 -13.80
C PRO A 31 -2.52 13.20 -14.08
N GLY A 32 -1.72 13.54 -15.10
CA GLY A 32 -0.51 12.77 -15.45
C GLY A 32 0.57 12.81 -14.37
N THR A 33 0.78 13.96 -13.73
CA THR A 33 1.71 14.10 -12.61
C THR A 33 1.22 13.38 -11.36
N GLN A 34 -0.09 13.31 -11.13
CA GLN A 34 -0.65 12.53 -10.02
C GLN A 34 -0.39 11.03 -10.17
N ILE A 35 -0.53 10.48 -11.39
CA ILE A 35 -0.22 9.07 -11.66
C ILE A 35 1.25 8.78 -11.37
N THR A 36 2.15 9.62 -11.88
CA THR A 36 3.59 9.45 -11.67
C THR A 36 3.96 9.55 -10.18
N ALA A 37 3.40 10.54 -9.47
CA ALA A 37 3.63 10.72 -8.04
C ALA A 37 3.11 9.52 -7.24
N PHE A 38 1.92 9.00 -7.59
CA PHE A 38 1.35 7.82 -6.96
C PHE A 38 2.23 6.59 -7.16
N LEU A 39 2.70 6.34 -8.38
CA LEU A 39 3.56 5.19 -8.67
C LEU A 39 4.87 5.24 -7.89
N LEU A 40 5.51 6.41 -7.81
CA LEU A 40 6.74 6.59 -7.03
C LEU A 40 6.53 6.34 -5.54
N LEU A 41 5.45 6.90 -4.97
CA LEU A 41 5.07 6.66 -3.58
C LEU A 41 4.72 5.18 -3.34
N PHE A 42 3.94 4.60 -4.25
CA PHE A 42 3.54 3.20 -4.16
C PHE A 42 4.75 2.25 -4.18
N ILE A 43 5.71 2.44 -5.09
CA ILE A 43 6.94 1.64 -5.13
C ILE A 43 7.69 1.74 -3.80
N GLY A 44 7.84 2.95 -3.25
CA GLY A 44 8.49 3.15 -1.96
C GLY A 44 7.79 2.42 -0.81
N PHE A 45 6.46 2.45 -0.76
CA PHE A 45 5.69 1.73 0.26
C PHE A 45 5.58 0.22 -0.02
N ALA A 46 5.52 -0.20 -1.29
CA ALA A 46 5.47 -1.60 -1.69
C ALA A 46 6.74 -2.37 -1.32
N ILE A 47 7.90 -1.71 -1.29
CA ILE A 47 9.13 -2.31 -0.76
C ILE A 47 8.95 -2.64 0.73
N LYS A 48 8.34 -1.75 1.50
CA LYS A 48 8.08 -1.97 2.94
C LYS A 48 6.97 -2.97 3.19
N LEU A 49 5.92 -2.95 2.39
CA LEU A 49 4.75 -3.84 2.48
C LEU A 49 4.98 -5.24 1.88
N PRO A 50 6.16 -5.66 1.57
CA PRO A 50 6.68 -6.71 0.71
C PRO A 50 5.68 -7.23 -0.34
N ALA A 51 5.32 -6.38 -1.29
CA ALA A 51 4.52 -6.79 -2.44
C ALA A 51 5.38 -7.43 -3.53
N PHE A 52 4.82 -8.36 -4.30
CA PHE A 52 5.49 -8.87 -5.50
C PHE A 52 5.72 -7.70 -6.50
N PRO A 53 6.87 -7.55 -7.14
CA PRO A 53 8.07 -8.40 -7.10
C PRO A 53 9.14 -8.00 -6.06
N VAL A 54 8.92 -6.93 -5.28
CA VAL A 54 9.93 -6.31 -4.38
C VAL A 54 9.98 -6.89 -2.96
N HIS A 55 9.55 -8.14 -2.78
CA HIS A 55 9.42 -8.81 -1.49
C HIS A 55 10.65 -9.65 -1.06
N THR A 56 11.60 -9.89 -1.98
CA THR A 56 12.67 -10.88 -1.80
C THR A 56 13.61 -10.62 -0.63
N TRP A 57 13.69 -9.37 -0.19
CA TRP A 57 14.52 -8.99 0.96
C TRP A 57 13.98 -9.51 2.30
N LEU A 58 12.66 -9.77 2.39
CA LEU A 58 12.00 -10.09 3.65
C LEU A 58 12.40 -11.46 4.23
N PRO A 59 12.42 -12.58 3.45
CA PRO A 59 12.82 -13.87 3.97
C PRO A 59 14.25 -13.89 4.49
N ASP A 60 15.18 -13.25 3.77
CA ASP A 60 16.58 -13.19 4.18
C ASP A 60 16.76 -12.33 5.44
N ALA A 61 16.07 -11.19 5.51
CA ALA A 61 16.07 -10.33 6.70
C ALA A 61 15.55 -11.08 7.95
N HIS A 62 14.52 -11.91 7.83
CA HIS A 62 13.98 -12.69 8.95
C HIS A 62 14.92 -13.81 9.40
N VAL A 63 15.67 -14.42 8.49
CA VAL A 63 16.61 -15.51 8.82
C VAL A 63 17.82 -14.97 9.56
N GLU A 64 18.44 -13.89 9.06
CA GLU A 64 19.64 -13.28 9.62
C GLU A 64 19.38 -12.50 10.92
N ALA A 65 18.16 -11.94 11.07
CA ALA A 65 17.84 -11.14 12.24
C ALA A 65 17.66 -11.99 13.52
N PRO A 66 18.15 -11.51 14.67
CA PRO A 66 17.79 -12.09 15.97
C PRO A 66 16.29 -11.93 16.24
N THR A 67 15.72 -12.85 17.03
CA THR A 67 14.26 -12.96 17.26
C THR A 67 13.58 -11.64 17.65
N PRO A 68 14.14 -10.80 18.57
CA PRO A 68 13.49 -9.52 18.93
C PRO A 68 13.37 -8.56 17.75
N ILE A 69 14.39 -8.49 16.89
CA ILE A 69 14.38 -7.62 15.70
C ILE A 69 13.40 -8.14 14.67
N SER A 70 13.32 -9.45 14.47
CA SER A 70 12.37 -10.10 13.58
C SER A 70 10.92 -9.82 14.00
N MET A 71 10.62 -9.77 15.32
CA MET A 71 9.29 -9.40 15.82
C MET A 71 8.91 -7.95 15.48
N ILE A 72 9.84 -7.00 15.66
CA ILE A 72 9.60 -5.59 15.30
C ILE A 72 9.44 -5.44 13.78
N LEU A 73 10.23 -6.16 13.00
CA LEU A 73 10.13 -6.16 11.55
C LEU A 73 8.74 -6.61 11.08
N ALA A 74 8.24 -7.73 11.58
CA ALA A 74 6.93 -8.26 11.23
C ALA A 74 5.77 -7.43 11.82
N GLY A 75 5.88 -7.03 13.10
CA GLY A 75 4.81 -6.36 13.83
C GLY A 75 4.61 -4.89 13.45
N VAL A 76 5.66 -4.17 13.08
CA VAL A 76 5.60 -2.72 12.87
C VAL A 76 6.03 -2.33 11.46
N LEU A 77 7.22 -2.74 11.03
CA LEU A 77 7.82 -2.22 9.78
C LEU A 77 6.99 -2.55 8.54
N LEU A 78 6.49 -3.77 8.42
CA LEU A 78 5.67 -4.18 7.28
C LEU A 78 4.35 -3.39 7.24
N LYS A 79 3.74 -3.20 8.39
CA LYS A 79 2.46 -2.50 8.52
C LYS A 79 2.56 -1.00 8.24
N MET A 80 3.71 -0.39 8.50
CA MET A 80 3.97 1.01 8.14
C MET A 80 3.88 1.25 6.62
N GLY A 81 4.20 0.25 5.79
CA GLY A 81 4.01 0.35 4.34
C GLY A 81 2.53 0.51 3.96
N GLY A 82 1.65 -0.34 4.50
CA GLY A 82 0.20 -0.24 4.32
C GLY A 82 -0.38 1.06 4.87
N TYR A 83 0.03 1.44 6.07
CA TYR A 83 -0.37 2.73 6.66
C TYR A 83 0.05 3.92 5.79
N GLY A 84 1.27 3.89 5.24
CA GLY A 84 1.75 4.94 4.34
C GLY A 84 0.92 5.07 3.06
N ILE A 85 0.47 3.96 2.48
CA ILE A 85 -0.44 3.97 1.33
C ILE A 85 -1.78 4.62 1.70
N ILE A 86 -2.39 4.23 2.81
CA ILE A 86 -3.68 4.75 3.28
C ILE A 86 -3.58 6.24 3.62
N ARG A 87 -2.56 6.63 4.36
CA ARG A 87 -2.48 7.97 4.95
C ARG A 87 -1.82 9.00 4.05
N ILE A 88 -0.94 8.57 3.15
CA ILE A 88 -0.14 9.47 2.32
C ILE A 88 -0.51 9.31 0.84
N ALA A 89 -0.36 8.10 0.26
CA ALA A 89 -0.51 7.93 -1.17
C ALA A 89 -1.94 8.20 -1.67
N PHE A 90 -2.95 7.69 -0.99
CA PHE A 90 -4.35 7.85 -1.39
C PHE A 90 -4.88 9.29 -1.24
N PRO A 91 -4.66 9.99 -0.11
CA PRO A 91 -5.14 11.35 0.02
C PRO A 91 -4.42 12.36 -0.88
N LEU A 92 -3.13 12.16 -1.14
CA LEU A 92 -2.34 13.09 -1.96
C LEU A 92 -2.56 12.90 -3.46
N CYS A 93 -2.84 11.68 -3.92
CA CYS A 93 -2.98 11.35 -5.33
C CYS A 93 -4.27 10.56 -5.59
N PRO A 94 -5.48 11.15 -5.37
CA PRO A 94 -6.74 10.42 -5.51
C PRO A 94 -6.96 9.90 -6.93
N TYR A 95 -6.70 10.71 -7.95
CA TYR A 95 -6.82 10.30 -9.35
C TYR A 95 -5.80 9.21 -9.74
N GLY A 96 -4.55 9.35 -9.30
CA GLY A 96 -3.52 8.33 -9.54
C GLY A 96 -3.85 7.00 -8.89
N ALA A 97 -4.42 7.03 -7.67
CA ALA A 97 -4.84 5.84 -6.94
C ALA A 97 -5.99 5.11 -7.67
N GLN A 98 -6.98 5.84 -8.19
CA GLN A 98 -8.08 5.27 -8.98
C GLN A 98 -7.58 4.63 -10.27
N TYR A 99 -6.74 5.32 -11.02
CA TYR A 99 -6.19 4.81 -12.27
C TYR A 99 -5.38 3.52 -12.06
N CYS A 100 -4.58 3.46 -10.99
CA CYS A 100 -3.73 2.32 -10.67
C CYS A 100 -4.45 1.21 -9.87
N ALA A 101 -5.72 1.38 -9.49
CA ALA A 101 -6.42 0.44 -8.60
C ALA A 101 -6.45 -1.01 -9.13
N TRP A 102 -6.69 -1.21 -10.42
CA TRP A 102 -6.63 -2.53 -11.04
C TRP A 102 -5.24 -3.15 -11.03
N GLY A 103 -4.20 -2.32 -11.16
CA GLY A 103 -2.81 -2.76 -10.97
C GLY A 103 -2.53 -3.24 -9.55
N LEU A 104 -3.08 -2.54 -8.54
CA LEU A 104 -2.99 -2.94 -7.13
C LEU A 104 -3.67 -4.31 -6.90
N VAL A 105 -4.84 -4.54 -7.50
CA VAL A 105 -5.52 -5.85 -7.45
C VAL A 105 -4.63 -6.94 -8.02
N ALA A 106 -4.09 -6.73 -9.23
CA ALA A 106 -3.24 -7.72 -9.88
C ALA A 106 -2.01 -8.07 -9.02
N ILE A 107 -1.31 -7.06 -8.50
CA ILE A 107 -0.15 -7.25 -7.61
C ILE A 107 -0.58 -7.98 -6.32
N GLY A 108 -1.71 -7.62 -5.73
CA GLY A 108 -2.25 -8.26 -4.53
C GLY A 108 -2.53 -9.75 -4.77
N VAL A 109 -3.25 -10.09 -5.85
CA VAL A 109 -3.55 -11.49 -6.18
C VAL A 109 -2.29 -12.30 -6.43
N VAL A 110 -1.35 -11.77 -7.22
CA VAL A 110 -0.07 -12.44 -7.48
C VAL A 110 0.70 -12.65 -6.17
N SER A 111 0.74 -11.65 -5.28
CA SER A 111 1.42 -11.74 -3.97
C SER A 111 0.79 -12.83 -3.09
N ILE A 112 -0.54 -12.96 -3.10
CA ILE A 112 -1.24 -14.02 -2.32
C ILE A 112 -0.85 -15.39 -2.84
N ILE A 113 -1.02 -15.63 -4.13
CA ILE A 113 -0.80 -16.94 -4.74
C ILE A 113 0.68 -17.33 -4.64
N TYR A 114 1.57 -16.43 -5.07
CA TYR A 114 3.00 -16.67 -5.04
C TYR A 114 3.51 -16.86 -3.60
N GLY A 115 3.11 -15.99 -2.66
CA GLY A 115 3.52 -16.07 -1.27
C GLY A 115 3.08 -17.36 -0.61
N ALA A 116 1.85 -17.84 -0.88
CA ALA A 116 1.34 -19.11 -0.36
C ALA A 116 2.14 -20.31 -0.89
N PHE A 117 2.35 -20.40 -2.21
CA PHE A 117 3.13 -21.51 -2.80
C PHE A 117 4.61 -21.47 -2.38
N ALA A 118 5.19 -20.28 -2.32
CA ALA A 118 6.57 -20.13 -1.85
C ALA A 118 6.72 -20.53 -0.38
N ALA A 119 5.73 -20.23 0.48
CA ALA A 119 5.73 -20.67 1.87
C ALA A 119 5.66 -22.21 1.98
N LEU A 120 4.81 -22.88 1.20
CA LEU A 120 4.70 -24.34 1.19
C LEU A 120 5.99 -25.04 0.76
N ALA A 121 6.78 -24.40 -0.10
CA ALA A 121 8.04 -24.95 -0.60
C ALA A 121 9.24 -24.78 0.36
N GLN A 122 9.07 -24.06 1.50
CA GLN A 122 10.18 -23.80 2.42
C GLN A 122 10.39 -24.97 3.38
N THR A 123 11.65 -25.27 3.64
CA THR A 123 12.08 -26.24 4.66
C THR A 123 12.36 -25.55 6.00
N ASP A 124 12.76 -24.27 5.98
CA ASP A 124 13.07 -23.47 7.16
C ASP A 124 11.83 -22.78 7.70
N PHE A 125 11.52 -22.97 8.98
CA PHE A 125 10.35 -22.39 9.64
C PHE A 125 10.32 -20.85 9.58
N LYS A 126 11.47 -20.18 9.77
CA LYS A 126 11.55 -18.71 9.67
C LYS A 126 11.23 -18.22 8.25
N ARG A 127 11.71 -18.89 7.23
CA ARG A 127 11.42 -18.57 5.83
C ARG A 127 9.95 -18.83 5.49
N LEU A 128 9.37 -19.91 5.99
CA LEU A 128 7.96 -20.23 5.82
C LEU A 128 7.08 -19.10 6.36
N VAL A 129 7.32 -18.64 7.59
CA VAL A 129 6.57 -17.54 8.20
C VAL A 129 6.76 -16.22 7.43
N ALA A 130 7.97 -15.95 6.93
CA ALA A 130 8.23 -14.76 6.13
C ALA A 130 7.43 -14.74 4.83
N TYR A 131 7.40 -15.85 4.07
CA TYR A 131 6.58 -15.94 2.85
C TYR A 131 5.08 -15.94 3.13
N SER A 132 4.63 -16.52 4.24
CA SER A 132 3.26 -16.38 4.73
C SER A 132 2.89 -14.91 4.94
N SER A 133 3.80 -14.12 5.51
CA SER A 133 3.59 -12.66 5.68
C SER A 133 3.45 -11.93 4.34
N VAL A 134 4.20 -12.32 3.30
CA VAL A 134 4.02 -11.77 1.94
C VAL A 134 2.61 -12.04 1.42
N SER A 135 2.09 -13.27 1.59
CA SER A 135 0.71 -13.61 1.20
C SER A 135 -0.31 -12.76 1.96
N HIS A 136 -0.16 -12.62 3.29
CA HIS A 136 -1.07 -11.80 4.11
C HIS A 136 -1.05 -10.32 3.71
N MET A 137 0.09 -9.75 3.36
CA MET A 137 0.18 -8.37 2.86
C MET A 137 -0.47 -8.21 1.48
N GLY A 138 -0.57 -9.27 0.68
CA GLY A 138 -1.36 -9.28 -0.55
C GLY A 138 -2.85 -9.03 -0.31
N TYR A 139 -3.44 -9.59 0.76
CA TYR A 139 -4.83 -9.29 1.16
C TYR A 139 -5.02 -7.83 1.55
N VAL A 140 -4.04 -7.22 2.22
CA VAL A 140 -4.06 -5.78 2.53
C VAL A 140 -4.16 -4.97 1.24
N LEU A 141 -3.33 -5.27 0.24
CA LEU A 141 -3.38 -4.59 -1.07
C LEU A 141 -4.72 -4.75 -1.76
N LEU A 142 -5.33 -5.94 -1.73
CA LEU A 142 -6.67 -6.16 -2.28
C LEU A 142 -7.72 -5.31 -1.59
N GLY A 143 -7.74 -5.29 -0.27
CA GLY A 143 -8.69 -4.48 0.49
C GLY A 143 -8.57 -2.98 0.18
N LEU A 144 -7.34 -2.48 0.03
CA LEU A 144 -7.06 -1.10 -0.35
C LEU A 144 -7.47 -0.79 -1.79
N ALA A 145 -7.26 -1.73 -2.72
CA ALA A 145 -7.64 -1.56 -4.12
C ALA A 145 -9.17 -1.50 -4.29
N ILE A 146 -9.92 -2.35 -3.61
CA ILE A 146 -11.39 -2.38 -3.65
C ILE A 146 -11.97 -1.05 -3.19
N TRP A 147 -11.39 -0.43 -2.17
CA TRP A 147 -11.80 0.89 -1.72
C TRP A 147 -11.75 1.93 -2.85
N LYS A 148 -10.73 1.90 -3.71
CA LYS A 148 -10.59 2.89 -4.79
C LYS A 148 -11.36 2.55 -6.07
N ILE A 149 -11.60 1.29 -6.37
CA ILE A 149 -12.36 0.86 -7.57
C ILE A 149 -13.82 1.35 -7.48
N ASN A 150 -14.44 1.27 -6.32
CA ASN A 150 -15.84 1.65 -6.14
C ASN A 150 -16.10 3.15 -6.36
N GLU A 151 -15.12 4.02 -6.17
CA GLU A 151 -15.24 5.44 -6.52
C GLU A 151 -15.33 5.67 -8.04
N THR A 152 -14.81 4.74 -8.85
CA THR A 152 -14.69 4.91 -10.31
C THR A 152 -15.92 4.41 -11.06
N THR A 153 -16.65 3.43 -10.53
CA THR A 153 -17.73 2.75 -11.27
C THR A 153 -19.04 3.51 -11.26
N GLY A 154 -19.16 4.60 -10.49
CA GLY A 154 -20.36 5.46 -10.50
C GLY A 154 -21.66 4.77 -10.10
N GLU A 155 -21.65 3.46 -9.89
CA GLU A 155 -22.77 2.75 -9.33
C GLU A 155 -22.84 3.09 -7.85
N THR A 156 -23.99 3.56 -7.43
CA THR A 156 -24.37 3.75 -6.03
C THR A 156 -24.47 2.38 -5.33
N MET A 157 -23.42 1.60 -5.36
CA MET A 157 -23.25 0.51 -4.43
C MET A 157 -23.15 1.13 -3.04
N ASN A 158 -24.07 0.70 -2.16
CA ASN A 158 -24.18 1.14 -0.78
C ASN A 158 -22.80 1.44 -0.19
N SER A 159 -22.62 2.63 0.35
CA SER A 159 -21.39 3.18 0.92
C SER A 159 -20.68 2.26 1.95
N ASP A 160 -21.32 1.16 2.33
CA ASP A 160 -20.84 0.25 3.35
C ASP A 160 -19.79 -0.76 2.82
N TYR A 161 -19.85 -1.16 1.54
CA TYR A 161 -18.94 -2.18 0.99
C TYR A 161 -17.49 -1.70 0.83
N TRP A 162 -17.26 -0.43 0.48
CA TRP A 162 -15.90 0.09 0.38
C TRP A 162 -15.23 0.22 1.76
N GLN A 163 -16.02 0.54 2.80
CA GLN A 163 -15.55 0.56 4.18
C GLN A 163 -15.17 -0.85 4.65
N MET A 164 -15.89 -1.88 4.21
CA MET A 164 -15.54 -3.28 4.53
C MET A 164 -14.18 -3.68 3.96
N GLY A 165 -13.83 -3.25 2.73
CA GLY A 165 -12.51 -3.49 2.15
C GLY A 165 -11.39 -2.86 2.97
N LEU A 166 -11.55 -1.58 3.35
CA LEU A 166 -10.59 -0.87 4.20
C LEU A 166 -10.50 -1.50 5.59
N ASN A 167 -11.64 -1.81 6.22
CA ASN A 167 -11.68 -2.45 7.54
C ASN A 167 -11.02 -3.83 7.49
N GLY A 168 -11.26 -4.64 6.43
CA GLY A 168 -10.58 -5.92 6.23
C GLY A 168 -9.08 -5.78 6.11
N ALA A 169 -8.60 -4.78 5.35
CA ALA A 169 -7.17 -4.46 5.25
C ALA A 169 -6.57 -4.06 6.61
N MET A 170 -7.28 -3.23 7.39
CA MET A 170 -6.86 -2.83 8.73
C MET A 170 -6.83 -4.02 9.70
N PHE A 171 -7.84 -4.89 9.67
CA PHE A 171 -7.86 -6.11 10.47
C PHE A 171 -6.70 -7.05 10.16
N GLN A 172 -6.33 -7.16 8.88
CA GLN A 172 -5.20 -7.99 8.46
C GLN A 172 -3.84 -7.41 8.92
N MET A 173 -3.78 -6.11 9.22
CA MET A 173 -2.58 -5.47 9.75
C MET A 173 -2.42 -5.58 11.28
N ILE A 174 -3.47 -5.92 12.01
CA ILE A 174 -3.42 -6.12 13.47
C ILE A 174 -2.92 -7.51 13.81
#